data_c2642e51e23ba53dd4a0290fb88747f2
#
_entry.id   c2642e51e23ba53dd4a0290fb88747f2
#
_cell.length_a   1.000
_cell.length_b   1.000
_cell.length_c   1.000
_cell.angle_alpha   90.00
_cell.angle_beta   90.00
_cell.angle_gamma   90.00
#
_symmetry.space_group_name_H-M   'P 1'
#
loop_
_entity.id
_entity.type
_entity.pdbx_description
1 polymer ?
#
loop_
_entity_poly.entity_id
_entity_poly.type
_entity_poly.pdbx_seq_one_letter_code
_entity_poly.pdbx_strand_id
1 'polypeptide(L)'
;MATNTLTIELLQDIAHFGRKGDIIDVSSAQARNMLIPKWLAREITADRLKQLKDKEKKAKDQARMKLEKAYDIQTLLDGQKLEFILQWKNGKVFGGINEHEVITRIKQKWHIDFEKHDVKLPNKTHIKTAGTHLVYLHITRDTVAKIVVEVSLKDDK
;
A
#
# COMPACT_ATOMS: atom_id res chain seq x y z
N MET A 1 -18.36 -29.36 -33.54
CA MET A 1 -19.36 -29.70 -32.51
C MET A 1 -19.30 -28.65 -31.42
N ALA A 2 -20.38 -27.94 -31.20
CA ALA A 2 -20.44 -26.97 -30.11
C ALA A 2 -20.35 -27.72 -28.77
N THR A 3 -19.26 -27.62 -28.08
CA THR A 3 -19.13 -28.07 -26.71
C THR A 3 -20.07 -27.24 -25.87
N ASN A 4 -21.19 -27.86 -25.46
CA ASN A 4 -22.20 -27.18 -24.65
C ASN A 4 -21.64 -27.02 -23.23
N THR A 5 -20.78 -26.02 -23.04
CA THR A 5 -20.18 -25.68 -21.76
C THR A 5 -21.01 -24.64 -21.03
N LEU A 6 -21.05 -24.73 -19.73
CA LEU A 6 -21.77 -23.84 -18.84
C LEU A 6 -20.77 -23.22 -17.87
N THR A 7 -20.79 -21.90 -17.74
CA THR A 7 -19.97 -21.19 -16.76
C THR A 7 -20.68 -21.19 -15.41
N ILE A 8 -20.00 -21.70 -14.39
CA ILE A 8 -20.52 -21.84 -13.04
C ILE A 8 -19.58 -21.21 -12.01
N GLU A 9 -20.14 -20.75 -10.91
CA GLU A 9 -19.40 -20.32 -9.72
C GLU A 9 -19.49 -21.43 -8.66
N LEU A 10 -18.35 -21.82 -8.11
CA LEU A 10 -18.30 -22.80 -7.04
C LEU A 10 -18.73 -22.17 -5.71
N LEU A 11 -19.66 -22.85 -5.02
CA LEU A 11 -20.15 -22.42 -3.71
C LEU A 11 -19.38 -23.06 -2.56
N GLN A 12 -18.62 -24.11 -2.85
CA GLN A 12 -17.78 -24.87 -1.92
C GLN A 12 -16.48 -25.28 -2.60
N ASP A 13 -15.49 -25.64 -1.80
CA ASP A 13 -14.25 -26.22 -2.30
C ASP A 13 -14.52 -27.63 -2.84
N ILE A 14 -14.20 -27.88 -4.09
CA ILE A 14 -14.41 -29.16 -4.73
C ILE A 14 -13.10 -29.70 -5.29
N ALA A 15 -12.68 -30.85 -4.84
CA ALA A 15 -11.49 -31.50 -5.37
C ALA A 15 -11.59 -31.65 -6.90
N HIS A 16 -10.53 -31.36 -7.60
CA HIS A 16 -10.40 -31.36 -9.07
C HIS A 16 -11.13 -30.25 -9.85
N PHE A 17 -11.99 -29.47 -9.20
CA PHE A 17 -12.69 -28.34 -9.84
C PHE A 17 -12.19 -26.97 -9.40
N GLY A 18 -11.88 -26.77 -8.10
CA GLY A 18 -11.40 -25.50 -7.58
C GLY A 18 -11.94 -25.18 -6.18
N ARG A 19 -11.77 -23.93 -5.80
CA ARG A 19 -12.16 -23.42 -4.48
C ARG A 19 -13.49 -22.66 -4.56
N LYS A 20 -14.10 -22.47 -3.40
CA LYS A 20 -15.27 -21.62 -3.26
C LYS A 20 -15.02 -20.22 -3.86
N GLY A 21 -15.91 -19.81 -4.76
CA GLY A 21 -15.84 -18.52 -5.45
C GLY A 21 -15.13 -18.58 -6.81
N ASP A 22 -14.48 -19.69 -7.15
CA ASP A 22 -13.88 -19.86 -8.48
C ASP A 22 -14.96 -19.98 -9.55
N ILE A 23 -14.67 -19.39 -10.70
CA ILE A 23 -15.52 -19.42 -11.88
C ILE A 23 -14.86 -20.36 -12.88
N ILE A 24 -15.57 -21.40 -13.25
CA ILE A 24 -15.07 -22.44 -14.15
C ILE A 24 -16.08 -22.75 -15.25
N ASP A 25 -15.58 -23.18 -16.40
CA ASP A 25 -16.38 -23.70 -17.50
C ASP A 25 -16.40 -25.22 -17.43
N VAL A 26 -17.57 -25.79 -17.30
CA VAL A 26 -17.79 -27.26 -17.27
C VAL A 26 -18.83 -27.68 -18.30
N SER A 27 -18.89 -28.96 -18.63
CA SER A 27 -19.94 -29.43 -19.51
C SER A 27 -21.31 -29.18 -18.88
N SER A 28 -22.28 -28.77 -19.68
CA SER A 28 -23.64 -28.47 -19.19
C SER A 28 -24.26 -29.68 -18.51
N ALA A 29 -23.91 -30.90 -18.93
CA ALA A 29 -24.35 -32.14 -18.29
C ALA A 29 -23.81 -32.29 -16.86
N GLN A 30 -22.52 -32.02 -16.64
CA GLN A 30 -21.92 -32.06 -15.29
C GLN A 30 -22.49 -30.96 -14.40
N ALA A 31 -22.65 -29.76 -14.94
CA ALA A 31 -23.22 -28.65 -14.19
C ALA A 31 -24.63 -28.97 -13.70
N ARG A 32 -25.52 -29.37 -14.61
CA ARG A 32 -26.95 -29.56 -14.32
C ARG A 32 -27.29 -30.86 -13.59
N ASN A 33 -26.51 -31.91 -13.80
CA ASN A 33 -26.80 -33.22 -13.22
C ASN A 33 -26.08 -33.49 -11.89
N MET A 34 -24.96 -32.81 -11.66
CA MET A 34 -24.11 -33.06 -10.49
C MET A 34 -23.87 -31.83 -9.61
N LEU A 35 -23.41 -30.73 -10.18
CA LEU A 35 -22.91 -29.63 -9.40
C LEU A 35 -24.03 -28.72 -8.87
N ILE A 36 -24.98 -28.34 -9.70
CA ILE A 36 -26.08 -27.43 -9.34
C ILE A 36 -27.09 -28.11 -8.38
N PRO A 37 -27.58 -29.34 -8.63
CA PRO A 37 -28.55 -30.00 -7.75
C PRO A 37 -28.02 -30.25 -6.34
N LYS A 38 -26.70 -30.45 -6.21
CA LYS A 38 -26.04 -30.69 -4.91
C LYS A 38 -25.63 -29.39 -4.21
N TRP A 39 -26.00 -28.22 -4.72
CA TRP A 39 -25.62 -26.89 -4.18
C TRP A 39 -24.12 -26.68 -4.10
N LEU A 40 -23.36 -27.34 -4.96
CA LEU A 40 -21.90 -27.20 -5.04
C LEU A 40 -21.50 -26.03 -5.92
N ALA A 41 -22.34 -25.67 -6.87
CA ALA A 41 -22.13 -24.59 -7.80
C ALA A 41 -23.44 -23.92 -8.21
N ARG A 42 -23.36 -22.72 -8.75
CA ARG A 42 -24.49 -22.02 -9.38
C ARG A 42 -24.13 -21.56 -10.78
N GLU A 43 -25.11 -21.54 -11.65
CA GLU A 43 -24.94 -20.97 -12.97
C GLU A 43 -24.73 -19.47 -12.89
N ILE A 44 -23.75 -18.94 -13.65
CA ILE A 44 -23.49 -17.51 -13.75
C ILE A 44 -24.06 -17.00 -15.05
N THR A 45 -24.93 -15.99 -14.95
CA THR A 45 -25.41 -15.26 -16.10
C THR A 45 -24.29 -14.40 -16.71
N ALA A 46 -24.37 -14.13 -18.01
CA ALA A 46 -23.41 -13.29 -18.74
C ALA A 46 -23.24 -11.90 -18.07
N ASP A 47 -24.32 -11.31 -17.55
CA ASP A 47 -24.30 -10.04 -16.85
C ASP A 47 -23.50 -10.11 -15.54
N ARG A 48 -23.66 -11.20 -14.79
CA ARG A 48 -22.90 -11.41 -13.55
C ARG A 48 -21.42 -11.61 -13.82
N LEU A 49 -21.09 -12.38 -14.86
CA LEU A 49 -19.70 -12.57 -15.29
C LEU A 49 -19.06 -11.24 -15.70
N LYS A 50 -19.79 -10.40 -16.43
CA LYS A 50 -19.33 -9.05 -16.80
C LYS A 50 -19.09 -8.19 -15.57
N GLN A 51 -20.02 -8.15 -14.61
CA GLN A 51 -19.87 -7.41 -13.36
C GLN A 51 -18.64 -7.85 -12.55
N LEU A 52 -18.35 -9.14 -12.50
CA LEU A 52 -17.17 -9.67 -11.80
C LEU A 52 -15.89 -9.27 -12.50
N LYS A 53 -15.83 -9.37 -13.84
CA LYS A 53 -14.68 -8.91 -14.64
C LYS A 53 -14.46 -7.40 -14.49
N ASP A 54 -15.54 -6.60 -14.48
CA ASP A 54 -15.45 -5.14 -14.30
C ASP A 54 -14.95 -4.78 -12.90
N LYS A 55 -15.39 -5.50 -11.85
CA LYS A 55 -14.88 -5.33 -10.49
C LYS A 55 -13.39 -5.66 -10.39
N GLU A 56 -12.98 -6.77 -10.98
CA GLU A 56 -11.58 -7.19 -10.99
C GLU A 56 -10.70 -6.18 -11.74
N LYS A 57 -11.17 -5.70 -12.89
CA LYS A 57 -10.48 -4.66 -13.67
C LYS A 57 -10.34 -3.38 -12.87
N LYS A 58 -11.43 -2.90 -12.24
CA LYS A 58 -11.40 -1.69 -11.38
C LYS A 58 -10.43 -1.85 -10.22
N ALA A 59 -10.40 -3.03 -9.57
CA ALA A 59 -9.48 -3.30 -8.48
C ALA A 59 -8.01 -3.27 -8.95
N LYS A 60 -7.71 -3.86 -10.11
CA LYS A 60 -6.38 -3.84 -10.73
C LYS A 60 -5.95 -2.41 -11.11
N ASP A 61 -6.86 -1.63 -11.71
CA ASP A 61 -6.60 -0.24 -12.10
C ASP A 61 -6.34 0.64 -10.85
N GLN A 62 -7.12 0.47 -9.79
CA GLN A 62 -6.90 1.18 -8.53
C GLN A 62 -5.57 0.80 -7.87
N ALA A 63 -5.19 -0.48 -7.88
CA ALA A 63 -3.90 -0.94 -7.36
C ALA A 63 -2.74 -0.34 -8.16
N ARG A 64 -2.85 -0.31 -9.49
CA ARG A 64 -1.85 0.31 -10.37
C ARG A 64 -1.71 1.81 -10.09
N MET A 65 -2.82 2.56 -9.99
CA MET A 65 -2.80 3.98 -9.67
C MET A 65 -2.16 4.28 -8.31
N LYS A 66 -2.42 3.44 -7.30
CA LYS A 66 -1.77 3.58 -5.98
C LYS A 66 -0.27 3.38 -6.07
N LEU A 67 0.16 2.40 -6.87
CA LEU A 67 1.57 2.11 -7.07
C LEU A 67 2.27 3.24 -7.82
N GLU A 68 1.69 3.75 -8.91
CA GLU A 68 2.20 4.89 -9.67
C GLU A 68 2.37 6.12 -8.77
N LYS A 69 1.34 6.47 -7.98
CA LYS A 69 1.43 7.57 -7.01
C LYS A 69 2.53 7.36 -5.97
N ALA A 70 2.73 6.12 -5.52
CA ALA A 70 3.79 5.82 -4.57
C ALA A 70 5.18 6.03 -5.17
N TYR A 71 5.39 5.66 -6.43
CA TYR A 71 6.64 5.93 -7.15
C TYR A 71 6.87 7.43 -7.39
N ASP A 72 5.81 8.18 -7.74
CA ASP A 72 5.90 9.63 -7.91
C ASP A 72 6.32 10.30 -6.59
N ILE A 73 5.71 9.92 -5.48
CA ILE A 73 6.06 10.41 -4.14
C ILE A 73 7.50 10.02 -3.79
N GLN A 74 7.90 8.79 -4.06
CA GLN A 74 9.28 8.34 -3.83
C GLN A 74 10.27 9.20 -4.60
N THR A 75 10.06 9.38 -5.89
CA THR A 75 10.94 10.18 -6.76
C THR A 75 11.01 11.64 -6.31
N LEU A 76 9.89 12.19 -5.83
CA LEU A 76 9.83 13.56 -5.33
C LEU A 76 10.60 13.74 -4.02
N LEU A 77 10.52 12.77 -3.13
CA LEU A 77 11.09 12.85 -1.78
C LEU A 77 12.52 12.31 -1.68
N ASP A 78 12.91 11.39 -2.57
CA ASP A 78 14.21 10.73 -2.50
C ASP A 78 15.36 11.73 -2.68
N GLY A 79 16.29 11.75 -1.72
CA GLY A 79 17.41 12.67 -1.71
C GLY A 79 17.07 14.11 -1.31
N GLN A 80 15.82 14.42 -0.95
CA GLN A 80 15.45 15.75 -0.50
C GLN A 80 16.02 16.06 0.88
N LYS A 81 16.35 17.33 1.09
CA LYS A 81 16.88 17.84 2.36
C LYS A 81 15.78 18.53 3.18
N LEU A 82 15.74 18.19 4.45
CA LEU A 82 14.95 18.89 5.45
C LEU A 82 15.88 19.50 6.49
N GLU A 83 15.78 20.79 6.66
CA GLU A 83 16.56 21.53 7.64
C GLU A 83 15.77 21.70 8.92
N PHE A 84 16.41 21.37 10.04
CA PHE A 84 15.89 21.59 11.38
C PHE A 84 16.89 22.37 12.21
N ILE A 85 16.39 23.28 13.03
CA ILE A 85 17.20 24.07 13.94
C ILE A 85 16.83 23.67 15.36
N LEU A 86 17.78 23.13 16.09
CA LEU A 86 17.63 22.83 17.52
C LEU A 86 18.31 23.92 18.35
N GLN A 87 17.66 24.27 19.46
CA GLN A 87 18.23 25.25 20.39
C GLN A 87 19.25 24.58 21.29
N TRP A 88 20.40 25.26 21.45
CA TRP A 88 21.46 24.88 22.36
C TRP A 88 21.47 25.88 23.52
N LYS A 89 21.35 25.37 24.75
CA LYS A 89 21.41 26.18 25.97
C LYS A 89 22.07 25.43 27.12
N ASN A 90 23.01 26.04 27.80
CA ASN A 90 23.70 25.49 28.97
C ASN A 90 24.36 24.12 28.75
N GLY A 91 24.97 23.89 27.59
CA GLY A 91 25.62 22.60 27.30
C GLY A 91 24.67 21.44 26.95
N LYS A 92 23.37 21.72 26.77
CA LYS A 92 22.36 20.73 26.43
C LYS A 92 21.54 21.17 25.24
N VAL A 93 21.20 20.21 24.38
CA VAL A 93 20.27 20.41 23.29
C VAL A 93 18.85 20.36 23.84
N PHE A 94 18.10 21.43 23.64
CA PHE A 94 16.70 21.49 24.00
C PHE A 94 15.83 20.97 22.84
N GLY A 95 14.94 20.03 23.16
CA GLY A 95 14.10 19.37 22.20
C GLY A 95 14.80 18.17 21.54
N GLY A 96 14.19 17.66 20.49
CA GLY A 96 14.70 16.56 19.67
C GLY A 96 13.71 16.35 18.54
N ILE A 97 14.22 16.06 17.36
CA ILE A 97 13.39 15.83 16.18
C ILE A 97 12.81 14.43 16.28
N ASN A 98 11.50 14.34 16.40
CA ASN A 98 10.75 13.10 16.42
C ASN A 98 10.05 12.86 15.07
N GLU A 99 9.42 11.70 14.92
CA GLU A 99 8.68 11.35 13.72
C GLU A 99 7.60 12.40 13.38
N HIS A 100 6.93 12.92 14.38
CA HIS A 100 5.86 13.91 14.21
C HIS A 100 6.38 15.24 13.61
N GLU A 101 7.54 15.70 14.04
CA GLU A 101 8.15 16.92 13.49
C GLU A 101 8.58 16.74 12.04
N VAL A 102 9.12 15.57 11.70
CA VAL A 102 9.47 15.23 10.32
C VAL A 102 8.21 15.20 9.45
N ILE A 103 7.14 14.52 9.91
CA ILE A 103 5.86 14.48 9.20
C ILE A 103 5.28 15.87 8.98
N THR A 104 5.26 16.69 10.03
CA THR A 104 4.74 18.06 9.94
C THR A 104 5.51 18.89 8.91
N ARG A 105 6.84 18.76 8.88
CA ARG A 105 7.68 19.48 7.92
C ARG A 105 7.46 18.98 6.49
N ILE A 106 7.32 17.70 6.29
CA ILE A 106 6.98 17.09 4.99
C ILE A 106 5.63 17.61 4.50
N LYS A 107 4.63 17.60 5.37
CA LYS A 107 3.28 18.10 5.07
C LYS A 107 3.30 19.57 4.68
N GLN A 108 4.07 20.40 5.38
CA GLN A 108 4.22 21.84 5.07
C GLN A 108 4.89 22.09 3.72
N LYS A 109 5.92 21.29 3.37
CA LYS A 109 6.73 21.52 2.17
C LYS A 109 6.15 20.89 0.90
N TRP A 110 5.59 19.69 1.01
CA TRP A 110 5.11 18.89 -0.14
C TRP A 110 3.62 18.54 -0.09
N HIS A 111 2.92 18.92 1.00
CA HIS A 111 1.49 18.60 1.20
C HIS A 111 1.16 17.09 1.17
N ILE A 112 2.10 16.26 1.62
CA ILE A 112 1.96 14.81 1.72
C ILE A 112 1.83 14.44 3.19
N ASP A 113 0.81 13.65 3.52
CA ASP A 113 0.59 13.12 4.86
C ASP A 113 1.24 11.74 5.01
N PHE A 114 1.94 11.55 6.12
CA PHE A 114 2.50 10.27 6.56
C PHE A 114 2.03 9.96 7.99
N GLU A 115 1.96 8.68 8.31
CA GLU A 115 1.71 8.23 9.67
C GLU A 115 3.04 7.99 10.42
N LYS A 116 2.99 7.93 11.77
CA LYS A 116 4.21 7.74 12.58
C LYS A 116 4.96 6.46 12.25
N HIS A 117 4.25 5.39 11.92
CA HIS A 117 4.87 4.10 11.60
C HIS A 117 5.55 4.08 10.22
N ASP A 118 5.21 5.03 9.34
CA ASP A 118 5.83 5.15 8.03
C ASP A 118 7.20 5.83 8.09
N VAL A 119 7.50 6.55 9.18
CA VAL A 119 8.77 7.26 9.37
C VAL A 119 9.71 6.46 10.25
N LYS A 120 10.87 6.12 9.72
CA LYS A 120 11.93 5.41 10.46
C LYS A 120 13.13 6.33 10.68
N LEU A 121 13.31 6.71 11.94
CA LEU A 121 14.49 7.45 12.37
C LEU A 121 15.70 6.51 12.55
N PRO A 122 16.93 7.00 12.33
CA PRO A 122 18.14 6.17 12.39
C PRO A 122 18.36 5.48 13.74
N ASN A 123 17.95 6.11 14.83
CA ASN A 123 18.18 5.61 16.20
C ASN A 123 16.91 5.14 16.93
N LYS A 124 15.79 4.99 16.21
CA LYS A 124 14.46 4.68 16.79
C LYS A 124 14.00 5.64 17.90
N THR A 125 14.69 6.75 18.06
CA THR A 125 14.45 7.79 19.06
C THR A 125 14.62 9.16 18.43
N HIS A 126 14.43 10.19 19.23
CA HIS A 126 14.59 11.59 18.79
C HIS A 126 16.02 11.86 18.33
N ILE A 127 16.16 12.59 17.22
CA ILE A 127 17.45 13.09 16.77
C ILE A 127 17.80 14.32 17.64
N LYS A 128 18.87 14.21 18.40
CA LYS A 128 19.37 15.29 19.29
C LYS A 128 20.77 15.75 18.94
N THR A 129 21.35 15.21 17.91
CA THR A 129 22.72 15.54 17.48
C THR A 129 22.68 16.41 16.23
N ALA A 130 23.56 17.42 16.21
CA ALA A 130 23.80 18.20 15.00
C ALA A 130 24.44 17.33 13.92
N GLY A 131 24.14 17.63 12.67
CA GLY A 131 24.69 16.95 11.52
C GLY A 131 23.63 16.42 10.58
N THR A 132 24.07 15.56 9.70
CA THR A 132 23.21 14.96 8.66
C THR A 132 22.71 13.58 9.09
N HIS A 133 21.41 13.40 9.09
CA HIS A 133 20.75 12.15 9.43
C HIS A 133 19.90 11.66 8.27
N LEU A 134 19.96 10.35 7.99
CA LEU A 134 19.11 9.72 7.00
C LEU A 134 17.83 9.22 7.66
N VAL A 135 16.69 9.64 7.12
CA VAL A 135 15.37 9.22 7.56
C VAL A 135 14.71 8.43 6.43
N TYR A 136 14.16 7.29 6.75
CA TYR A 136 13.48 6.43 5.80
C TYR A 136 11.97 6.62 5.91
N LEU A 137 11.32 6.88 4.78
CA LEU A 137 9.88 7.03 4.66
C LEU A 137 9.30 5.83 3.91
N HIS A 138 8.49 5.05 4.58
CA HIS A 138 7.77 3.94 3.97
C HIS A 138 6.48 4.46 3.34
N ILE A 139 6.45 4.56 2.01
CA ILE A 139 5.27 5.01 1.26
C ILE A 139 4.31 3.83 1.08
N THR A 140 4.87 2.66 0.76
CA THR A 140 4.18 1.38 0.73
C THR A 140 5.09 0.30 1.32
N ARG A 141 4.61 -0.96 1.40
CA ARG A 141 5.44 -2.08 1.88
C ARG A 141 6.76 -2.23 1.12
N ASP A 142 6.73 -1.95 -0.18
CA ASP A 142 7.86 -2.18 -1.09
C ASP A 142 8.52 -0.88 -1.56
N THR A 143 7.94 0.27 -1.25
CA THR A 143 8.42 1.58 -1.71
C THR A 143 8.87 2.43 -0.53
N VAL A 144 10.17 2.73 -0.48
CA VAL A 144 10.80 3.53 0.58
C VAL A 144 11.54 4.70 -0.04
N ALA A 145 11.31 5.91 0.47
CA ALA A 145 12.08 7.10 0.12
C ALA A 145 13.10 7.42 1.22
N LYS A 146 14.24 7.99 0.83
CA LYS A 146 15.30 8.42 1.73
C LYS A 146 15.33 9.94 1.77
N ILE A 147 15.15 10.52 2.95
CA ILE A 147 15.27 11.96 3.17
C ILE A 147 16.50 12.25 4.03
N VAL A 148 17.18 13.31 3.68
CA VAL A 148 18.32 13.82 4.43
C VAL A 148 17.81 14.88 5.39
N VAL A 149 17.91 14.62 6.69
CA VAL A 149 17.60 15.61 7.74
C VAL A 149 18.90 16.26 8.19
N GLU A 150 19.02 17.55 7.94
CA GLU A 150 20.16 18.34 8.35
C GLU A 150 19.79 19.13 9.61
N VAL A 151 20.52 18.88 10.68
CA VAL A 151 20.26 19.49 11.99
C VAL A 151 21.33 20.50 12.30
N SER A 152 20.93 21.75 12.43
CA SER A 152 21.78 22.86 12.87
C SER A 152 21.48 23.22 14.32
N LEU A 153 22.50 23.61 15.07
CA LEU A 153 22.36 24.13 16.43
C LEU A 153 22.39 25.62 16.39
N LYS A 154 21.42 26.26 17.02
CA LYS A 154 21.41 27.70 17.25
C LYS A 154 21.69 27.98 18.71
N ASP A 155 22.77 28.72 18.97
CA ASP A 155 23.11 29.21 20.30
C ASP A 155 22.16 30.35 20.64
N ASP A 156 21.43 30.21 21.72
CA ASP A 156 20.59 31.26 22.26
C ASP A 156 21.45 32.01 23.31
N LYS A 157 22.00 33.13 22.86
CA LYS A 157 22.74 34.05 23.73
C LYS A 157 21.82 34.75 24.71
#